data_e6c95d069978ad070d7010edd2968bbe
#
_entry.id   e6c95d069978ad070d7010edd2968bbe
#
_cell.length_a   1.000
_cell.length_b   1.000
_cell.length_c   1.000
_cell.angle_alpha   90.00
_cell.angle_beta   90.00
_cell.angle_gamma   90.00
#
_symmetry.space_group_name_H-M   'P 1'
#
loop_
_entity.id
_entity.type
_entity.pdbx_description
1 polymer ?
#
loop_
_entity_poly.entity_id
_entity_poly.type
_entity_poly.pdbx_seq_one_letter_code
_entity_poly.pdbx_strand_id
1 'polypeptide(L)'
;MSTPSLSYKDAGVDINAGNELVERIKPDVKRTTRPEVIGGLGGFGALCAIPAKYKEPILVSGTDGVGTKLRLAIDLNRHDSIGIDLVAMCVNDLVVQGAEPLFFLDYYATGKLDVDVAASVIKGIANGCEQSDCALVGGETAEMPGMYHQGDYDLAGFCVGVVEKSEIIDGSQVKVGDALIALGSSGPHSNGYSLIRKVIDVAGVNPAEAQLNGRSLADHLLAPTKIYVKSILQLIKHVDVHAIAHLTGGGFWENIPRVLPNSVKAVINENSWQWPAAFDWLQQHGNITDHEMYRTFNCGVGMIVALPREDVETALGLLQQAGEKAWVIGEIQHLAQDDKEQVVIR
;
A
#
# COMPACT_ATOMS: atom_id res chain seq x y z
N MET A 1 13.68 35.14 43.41
CA MET A 1 13.18 33.76 43.12
C MET A 1 13.99 33.29 41.93
N SER A 2 14.76 32.22 42.05
CA SER A 2 15.49 31.64 40.93
C SER A 2 14.48 31.04 39.96
N THR A 3 14.53 31.41 38.70
CA THR A 3 13.75 30.79 37.61
C THR A 3 14.08 29.27 37.63
N PRO A 4 13.09 28.38 37.63
CA PRO A 4 13.38 26.94 37.57
C PRO A 4 14.16 26.61 36.28
N SER A 5 15.10 25.65 36.40
CA SER A 5 15.83 25.14 35.22
C SER A 5 14.85 24.45 34.28
N LEU A 6 14.83 24.89 33.02
CA LEU A 6 14.02 24.27 31.97
C LEU A 6 14.67 22.98 31.48
N SER A 7 13.85 21.98 31.18
CA SER A 7 14.22 20.72 30.57
C SER A 7 13.57 20.56 29.18
N TYR A 8 14.04 19.60 28.38
CA TYR A 8 13.45 19.31 27.09
C TYR A 8 12.00 18.80 27.22
N LYS A 9 11.71 18.12 28.34
CA LYS A 9 10.35 17.69 28.71
C LYS A 9 9.40 18.88 28.95
N ASP A 10 9.90 19.98 29.52
CA ASP A 10 9.13 21.20 29.70
C ASP A 10 8.81 21.89 28.36
N ALA A 11 9.62 21.59 27.34
CA ALA A 11 9.37 22.02 25.94
C ALA A 11 8.46 21.06 25.15
N GLY A 12 8.00 19.98 25.76
CA GLY A 12 7.06 19.02 25.17
C GLY A 12 7.66 17.78 24.52
N VAL A 13 8.99 17.55 24.69
CA VAL A 13 9.68 16.36 24.14
C VAL A 13 10.17 15.48 25.27
N ASP A 14 9.70 14.21 25.32
CA ASP A 14 10.05 13.24 26.36
C ASP A 14 11.00 12.15 25.85
N ILE A 15 12.32 12.36 26.01
CA ILE A 15 13.37 11.40 25.60
C ILE A 15 13.14 10.01 26.23
N ASN A 16 12.63 9.94 27.47
CA ASN A 16 12.41 8.65 28.13
C ASN A 16 11.27 7.87 27.46
N ALA A 17 10.20 8.55 27.04
CA ALA A 17 9.12 7.91 26.26
C ALA A 17 9.63 7.36 24.92
N GLY A 18 10.50 8.10 24.22
CA GLY A 18 11.16 7.61 23.01
C GLY A 18 12.01 6.35 23.27
N ASN A 19 12.81 6.35 24.34
CA ASN A 19 13.62 5.19 24.70
C ASN A 19 12.75 3.97 25.09
N GLU A 20 11.65 4.20 25.81
CA GLU A 20 10.69 3.16 26.17
C GLU A 20 10.06 2.55 24.91
N LEU A 21 9.65 3.37 23.94
CA LEU A 21 9.10 2.90 22.67
C LEU A 21 10.11 2.00 21.95
N VAL A 22 11.38 2.42 21.83
CA VAL A 22 12.44 1.63 21.17
C VAL A 22 12.60 0.26 21.83
N GLU A 23 12.64 0.18 23.16
CA GLU A 23 12.72 -1.11 23.85
C GLU A 23 11.50 -1.99 23.58
N ARG A 24 10.32 -1.39 23.55
CA ARG A 24 9.04 -2.09 23.37
C ARG A 24 8.89 -2.70 22.00
N ILE A 25 9.40 -2.05 20.94
CA ILE A 25 9.25 -2.53 19.54
C ILE A 25 10.32 -3.54 19.12
N LYS A 26 11.42 -3.70 19.86
CA LYS A 26 12.50 -4.64 19.52
C LYS A 26 12.05 -6.06 19.17
N PRO A 27 11.10 -6.68 19.89
CA PRO A 27 10.60 -8.01 19.54
C PRO A 27 9.91 -8.04 18.17
N ASP A 28 9.12 -7.01 17.85
CA ASP A 28 8.41 -6.90 16.59
C ASP A 28 9.37 -6.70 15.42
N VAL A 29 10.36 -5.85 15.58
CA VAL A 29 11.42 -5.65 14.57
C VAL A 29 12.23 -6.93 14.34
N LYS A 30 12.58 -7.63 15.41
CA LYS A 30 13.39 -8.86 15.33
C LYS A 30 12.74 -9.96 14.48
N ARG A 31 11.42 -10.11 14.52
CA ARG A 31 10.73 -11.15 13.74
C ARG A 31 10.71 -10.87 12.23
N THR A 32 11.02 -9.65 11.79
CA THR A 32 11.11 -9.30 10.37
C THR A 32 12.54 -9.47 9.80
N THR A 33 13.51 -9.91 10.62
CA THR A 33 14.93 -9.97 10.25
C THR A 33 15.16 -10.88 9.04
N ARG A 34 15.93 -10.39 8.07
CA ARG A 34 16.40 -11.15 6.90
C ARG A 34 17.88 -11.47 7.02
N PRO A 35 18.39 -12.53 6.32
CA PRO A 35 19.81 -12.89 6.33
C PRO A 35 20.74 -11.78 5.82
N GLU A 36 20.23 -10.91 4.94
CA GLU A 36 20.99 -9.81 4.34
C GLU A 36 21.22 -8.64 5.29
N VAL A 37 20.44 -8.55 6.39
CA VAL A 37 20.56 -7.47 7.37
C VAL A 37 21.74 -7.70 8.30
N ILE A 38 22.67 -6.73 8.33
CA ILE A 38 23.89 -6.78 9.13
C ILE A 38 23.74 -5.81 10.31
N GLY A 39 23.59 -6.36 11.54
CA GLY A 39 23.41 -5.57 12.73
C GLY A 39 21.97 -5.57 13.27
N GLY A 40 21.61 -4.56 14.05
CA GLY A 40 20.30 -4.43 14.68
C GLY A 40 19.92 -2.97 14.92
N LEU A 41 18.78 -2.74 15.60
CA LEU A 41 18.33 -1.39 15.97
C LEU A 41 19.33 -0.68 16.89
N GLY A 42 19.42 0.65 16.75
CA GLY A 42 20.19 1.53 17.65
C GLY A 42 21.49 2.09 17.05
N GLY A 43 21.80 1.75 15.79
CA GLY A 43 22.87 2.42 15.04
C GLY A 43 22.36 3.69 14.34
N PHE A 44 23.29 4.52 13.80
CA PHE A 44 22.93 5.67 12.97
C PHE A 44 22.34 5.30 11.62
N GLY A 45 22.54 4.07 11.16
CA GLY A 45 22.01 3.56 9.91
C GLY A 45 21.95 2.04 9.90
N ALA A 46 21.10 1.50 9.06
CA ALA A 46 20.99 0.06 8.84
C ALA A 46 21.91 -0.39 7.71
N LEU A 47 22.49 -1.57 7.88
CA LEU A 47 23.31 -2.20 6.87
C LEU A 47 22.57 -3.41 6.29
N CYS A 48 22.46 -3.47 4.97
CA CYS A 48 21.85 -4.58 4.26
C CYS A 48 22.73 -4.98 3.07
N ALA A 49 23.10 -6.26 3.00
CA ALA A 49 23.83 -6.78 1.85
C ALA A 49 22.87 -7.03 0.68
N ILE A 50 23.35 -6.89 -0.55
CA ILE A 50 22.61 -7.33 -1.72
C ILE A 50 22.66 -8.85 -1.77
N PRO A 51 21.52 -9.58 -1.95
CA PRO A 51 21.52 -11.04 -2.03
C PRO A 51 22.42 -11.55 -3.15
N ALA A 52 23.27 -12.54 -2.85
CA ALA A 52 24.27 -13.07 -3.78
C ALA A 52 23.68 -13.78 -5.02
N LYS A 53 22.37 -14.01 -5.05
CA LYS A 53 21.69 -14.63 -6.19
C LYS A 53 21.58 -13.73 -7.43
N TYR A 54 21.69 -12.40 -7.27
CA TYR A 54 21.63 -11.43 -8.35
C TYR A 54 23.02 -11.24 -9.00
N LYS A 55 23.05 -11.21 -10.32
CA LYS A 55 24.27 -11.00 -11.13
C LYS A 55 24.50 -9.55 -11.49
N GLU A 56 23.43 -8.87 -11.94
CA GLU A 56 23.39 -7.45 -12.23
C GLU A 56 22.23 -6.80 -11.41
N PRO A 57 22.37 -6.68 -10.08
CA PRO A 57 21.32 -6.19 -9.21
C PRO A 57 21.02 -4.72 -9.48
N ILE A 58 19.73 -4.41 -9.64
CA ILE A 58 19.21 -3.04 -9.67
C ILE A 58 18.41 -2.80 -8.40
N LEU A 59 18.74 -1.74 -7.68
CA LEU A 59 17.97 -1.32 -6.52
C LEU A 59 16.73 -0.53 -6.96
N VAL A 60 15.60 -0.89 -6.39
CA VAL A 60 14.33 -0.19 -6.56
C VAL A 60 13.94 0.39 -5.21
N SER A 61 13.59 1.67 -5.17
CA SER A 61 13.23 2.35 -3.94
C SER A 61 11.92 3.13 -4.11
N GLY A 62 11.11 3.14 -3.08
CA GLY A 62 9.86 3.89 -3.02
C GLY A 62 9.65 4.49 -1.63
N THR A 63 8.91 5.59 -1.60
CA THR A 63 8.44 6.22 -0.38
C THR A 63 6.98 6.56 -0.54
N ASP A 64 6.21 6.32 0.50
CA ASP A 64 4.79 6.66 0.55
C ASP A 64 4.33 6.91 1.99
N GLY A 65 3.13 7.45 2.13
CA GLY A 65 2.44 7.61 3.39
C GLY A 65 1.14 6.83 3.41
N VAL A 66 0.36 6.99 4.50
CA VAL A 66 -0.99 6.41 4.59
C VAL A 66 -2.05 7.42 4.14
N GLY A 67 -1.74 8.69 4.22
CA GLY A 67 -2.67 9.76 3.88
C GLY A 67 -3.82 9.92 4.89
N THR A 68 -4.94 10.47 4.42
CA THR A 68 -6.04 10.86 5.32
C THR A 68 -6.88 9.70 5.88
N LYS A 69 -6.52 8.44 5.56
CA LYS A 69 -6.99 7.25 6.30
C LYS A 69 -6.58 7.33 7.77
N LEU A 70 -5.39 7.91 8.05
CA LEU A 70 -4.93 8.17 9.42
C LEU A 70 -5.97 8.91 10.26
N ARG A 71 -6.62 9.95 9.70
CA ARG A 71 -7.63 10.71 10.44
C ARG A 71 -8.81 9.82 10.87
N LEU A 72 -9.27 8.93 9.99
CA LEU A 72 -10.34 7.99 10.33
C LEU A 72 -9.88 6.99 11.40
N ALA A 73 -8.65 6.49 11.32
CA ALA A 73 -8.08 5.59 12.32
C ALA A 73 -7.94 6.27 13.69
N ILE A 74 -7.46 7.51 13.72
CA ILE A 74 -7.33 8.34 14.93
C ILE A 74 -8.70 8.61 15.56
N ASP A 75 -9.67 9.08 14.78
CA ASP A 75 -11.02 9.39 15.26
C ASP A 75 -11.75 8.16 15.83
N LEU A 76 -11.45 6.98 15.31
CA LEU A 76 -12.03 5.71 15.77
C LEU A 76 -11.13 4.97 16.79
N ASN A 77 -9.99 5.53 17.16
CA ASN A 77 -8.99 4.91 18.05
C ASN A 77 -8.59 3.48 17.60
N ARG A 78 -8.31 3.31 16.28
CA ARG A 78 -7.95 2.03 15.66
C ARG A 78 -6.60 2.13 14.95
N HIS A 79 -5.53 1.75 15.66
CA HIS A 79 -4.16 1.98 15.24
C HIS A 79 -3.41 0.71 14.80
N ASP A 80 -3.95 -0.46 15.07
CA ASP A 80 -3.30 -1.76 14.96
C ASP A 80 -3.03 -2.23 13.52
N SER A 81 -3.81 -1.76 12.55
CA SER A 81 -3.67 -2.16 11.16
C SER A 81 -3.04 -1.09 10.25
N ILE A 82 -2.97 0.16 10.73
CA ILE A 82 -2.56 1.29 9.88
C ILE A 82 -1.08 1.20 9.44
N GLY A 83 -0.23 0.54 10.24
CA GLY A 83 1.15 0.26 9.86
C GLY A 83 1.27 -0.72 8.69
N ILE A 84 0.30 -1.65 8.53
CA ILE A 84 0.25 -2.53 7.36
C ILE A 84 -0.03 -1.72 6.10
N ASP A 85 -0.91 -0.71 6.18
CA ASP A 85 -1.17 0.21 5.07
C ASP A 85 0.10 0.90 4.60
N LEU A 86 0.90 1.43 5.53
CA LEU A 86 2.15 2.11 5.22
C LEU A 86 3.11 1.21 4.44
N VAL A 87 3.33 0.00 4.94
CA VAL A 87 4.21 -0.97 4.27
C VAL A 87 3.66 -1.37 2.92
N ALA A 88 2.37 -1.68 2.83
CA ALA A 88 1.72 -2.12 1.60
C ALA A 88 1.85 -1.09 0.46
N MET A 89 1.65 0.20 0.76
CA MET A 89 1.80 1.26 -0.24
C MET A 89 3.20 1.29 -0.82
N CYS A 90 4.24 1.11 0.00
CA CYS A 90 5.62 1.10 -0.46
C CYS A 90 6.00 -0.19 -1.20
N VAL A 91 5.76 -1.37 -0.59
CA VAL A 91 6.25 -2.65 -1.14
C VAL A 91 5.49 -3.09 -2.40
N ASN A 92 4.22 -2.74 -2.54
CA ASN A 92 3.46 -3.00 -3.74
C ASN A 92 4.01 -2.20 -4.94
N ASP A 93 4.45 -0.96 -4.72
CA ASP A 93 5.07 -0.14 -5.77
C ASP A 93 6.45 -0.65 -6.20
N LEU A 94 7.15 -1.38 -5.33
CA LEU A 94 8.39 -2.05 -5.70
C LEU A 94 8.12 -3.32 -6.53
N VAL A 95 7.19 -4.15 -6.08
CA VAL A 95 6.95 -5.45 -6.72
C VAL A 95 6.33 -5.32 -8.12
N VAL A 96 5.65 -4.22 -8.45
CA VAL A 96 5.16 -3.98 -9.81
C VAL A 96 6.27 -3.86 -10.85
N GLN A 97 7.50 -3.58 -10.42
CA GLN A 97 8.70 -3.57 -11.25
C GLN A 97 9.49 -4.90 -11.19
N GLY A 98 8.91 -5.95 -10.58
CA GLY A 98 9.55 -7.24 -10.37
C GLY A 98 10.51 -7.30 -9.19
N ALA A 99 10.60 -6.22 -8.39
CA ALA A 99 11.57 -6.13 -7.31
C ALA A 99 11.11 -6.88 -6.05
N GLU A 100 12.04 -7.63 -5.46
CA GLU A 100 11.93 -8.22 -4.12
C GLU A 100 12.25 -7.14 -3.08
N PRO A 101 11.32 -6.79 -2.16
CA PRO A 101 11.62 -5.89 -1.05
C PRO A 101 12.72 -6.46 -0.14
N LEU A 102 13.69 -5.65 0.24
CA LEU A 102 14.79 -6.06 1.13
C LEU A 102 14.59 -5.51 2.54
N PHE A 103 14.42 -4.18 2.64
CA PHE A 103 14.26 -3.53 3.94
C PHE A 103 13.35 -2.32 3.86
N PHE A 104 12.80 -1.99 5.03
CA PHE A 104 11.86 -0.90 5.26
C PHE A 104 12.35 -0.01 6.41
N LEU A 105 12.10 1.28 6.27
CA LEU A 105 12.29 2.32 7.27
C LEU A 105 11.00 3.10 7.42
N ASP A 106 10.64 3.49 8.65
CA ASP A 106 9.48 4.34 8.92
C ASP A 106 9.87 5.68 9.53
N TYR A 107 9.00 6.65 9.36
CA TYR A 107 9.02 7.93 10.06
C TYR A 107 7.66 8.13 10.72
N TYR A 108 7.66 8.18 12.05
CA TYR A 108 6.49 8.46 12.87
C TYR A 108 6.62 9.86 13.47
N ALA A 109 5.76 10.79 13.08
CA ALA A 109 5.76 12.17 13.57
C ALA A 109 4.47 12.46 14.35
N THR A 110 4.59 13.09 15.52
CA THR A 110 3.43 13.40 16.39
C THR A 110 3.67 14.70 17.16
N GLY A 111 2.60 15.32 17.67
CA GLY A 111 2.73 16.49 18.55
C GLY A 111 3.21 16.12 19.95
N LYS A 112 2.78 14.96 20.45
CA LYS A 112 3.20 14.36 21.72
C LYS A 112 3.14 12.85 21.61
N LEU A 113 4.21 12.17 21.98
CA LEU A 113 4.30 10.72 21.88
C LEU A 113 3.39 10.03 22.91
N ASP A 114 2.47 9.22 22.37
CA ASP A 114 1.76 8.18 23.10
C ASP A 114 2.42 6.84 22.75
N VAL A 115 3.11 6.27 23.73
CA VAL A 115 3.91 5.04 23.54
C VAL A 115 3.04 3.84 23.16
N ASP A 116 1.81 3.75 23.68
CA ASP A 116 0.90 2.64 23.37
C ASP A 116 0.40 2.72 21.94
N VAL A 117 0.01 3.90 21.48
CA VAL A 117 -0.41 4.16 20.10
C VAL A 117 0.74 3.90 19.13
N ALA A 118 1.91 4.49 19.39
CA ALA A 118 3.08 4.33 18.53
C ALA A 118 3.53 2.86 18.45
N ALA A 119 3.58 2.14 19.58
CA ALA A 119 3.90 0.71 19.57
C ALA A 119 2.89 -0.13 18.78
N SER A 120 1.58 0.20 18.86
CA SER A 120 0.56 -0.46 18.07
C SER A 120 0.75 -0.24 16.56
N VAL A 121 1.06 1.00 16.15
CA VAL A 121 1.35 1.35 14.76
C VAL A 121 2.59 0.61 14.25
N ILE A 122 3.70 0.65 15.00
CA ILE A 122 4.97 -0.01 14.60
C ILE A 122 4.82 -1.53 14.56
N LYS A 123 4.03 -2.11 15.44
CA LYS A 123 3.65 -3.53 15.35
C LYS A 123 2.90 -3.83 14.05
N GLY A 124 2.01 -2.95 13.61
CA GLY A 124 1.36 -3.03 12.30
C GLY A 124 2.37 -2.96 11.15
N ILE A 125 3.38 -2.06 11.23
CA ILE A 125 4.48 -1.99 10.25
C ILE A 125 5.25 -3.31 10.20
N ALA A 126 5.63 -3.87 11.35
CA ALA A 126 6.31 -5.16 11.42
C ALA A 126 5.45 -6.29 10.80
N ASN A 127 4.14 -6.29 11.04
CA ASN A 127 3.22 -7.25 10.42
C ASN A 127 3.19 -7.12 8.89
N GLY A 128 3.21 -5.91 8.35
CA GLY A 128 3.32 -5.65 6.92
C GLY A 128 4.66 -6.11 6.34
N CYS A 129 5.75 -5.88 7.07
CA CYS A 129 7.08 -6.34 6.70
C CYS A 129 7.18 -7.87 6.65
N GLU A 130 6.60 -8.61 7.60
CA GLU A 130 6.53 -10.08 7.55
C GLU A 130 5.70 -10.58 6.37
N GLN A 131 4.58 -9.93 6.06
CA GLN A 131 3.75 -10.29 4.92
C GLN A 131 4.49 -10.13 3.59
N SER A 132 5.35 -9.13 3.48
CA SER A 132 6.13 -8.82 2.28
C SER A 132 7.53 -9.43 2.26
N ASP A 133 7.90 -10.20 3.30
CA ASP A 133 9.27 -10.73 3.47
C ASP A 133 10.34 -9.62 3.44
N CYS A 134 10.04 -8.48 4.03
CA CYS A 134 10.84 -7.27 4.09
C CYS A 134 11.34 -7.06 5.52
N ALA A 135 12.58 -6.67 5.74
CA ALA A 135 13.08 -6.40 7.08
C ALA A 135 12.77 -4.96 7.53
N LEU A 136 12.12 -4.79 8.68
CA LEU A 136 12.08 -3.49 9.35
C LEU A 136 13.44 -3.26 10.02
N VAL A 137 14.24 -2.35 9.48
CA VAL A 137 15.64 -2.20 9.91
C VAL A 137 15.90 -0.94 10.75
N GLY A 138 14.91 -0.06 10.85
CA GLY A 138 15.02 1.19 11.60
C GLY A 138 13.86 2.12 11.28
N GLY A 139 13.96 3.31 11.81
CA GLY A 139 12.98 4.37 11.62
C GLY A 139 13.33 5.56 12.50
N GLU A 140 12.44 6.55 12.50
CA GLU A 140 12.54 7.74 13.33
C GLU A 140 11.19 7.99 14.02
N THR A 141 11.25 8.36 15.29
CA THR A 141 10.08 8.83 16.04
C THR A 141 10.32 10.27 16.46
N ALA A 142 9.55 11.20 15.91
CA ALA A 142 9.71 12.63 16.17
C ALA A 142 8.54 13.20 16.96
N GLU A 143 8.84 13.74 18.15
CA GLU A 143 7.90 14.63 18.84
C GLU A 143 8.11 16.06 18.34
N MET A 144 7.05 16.63 17.76
CA MET A 144 7.07 17.98 17.20
C MET A 144 5.93 18.83 17.79
N PRO A 145 6.08 19.31 19.05
CA PRO A 145 5.07 20.13 19.72
C PRO A 145 4.77 21.39 18.90
N GLY A 146 3.48 21.66 18.67
CA GLY A 146 3.03 22.81 17.88
C GLY A 146 2.98 22.59 16.37
N MET A 147 3.58 21.52 15.84
CA MET A 147 3.43 21.12 14.42
C MET A 147 2.21 20.20 14.24
N TYR A 148 2.00 19.27 15.15
CA TYR A 148 0.83 18.38 15.20
C TYR A 148 -0.01 18.67 16.43
N HIS A 149 -1.33 18.46 16.33
CA HIS A 149 -2.21 18.50 17.49
C HIS A 149 -1.97 17.27 18.39
N GLN A 150 -2.39 17.39 19.65
CA GLN A 150 -2.32 16.26 20.57
C GLN A 150 -3.20 15.11 20.06
N GLY A 151 -2.63 13.90 20.01
CA GLY A 151 -3.28 12.69 19.50
C GLY A 151 -3.15 12.50 17.99
N ASP A 152 -2.69 13.52 17.25
CA ASP A 152 -2.43 13.39 15.81
C ASP A 152 -1.03 12.83 15.58
N TYR A 153 -0.90 12.01 14.54
CA TYR A 153 0.39 11.55 14.04
C TYR A 153 0.35 11.41 12.51
N ASP A 154 1.52 11.44 11.92
CA ASP A 154 1.73 11.18 10.50
C ASP A 154 2.78 10.09 10.30
N LEU A 155 2.69 9.39 9.18
CA LEU A 155 3.53 8.26 8.84
C LEU A 155 4.11 8.42 7.44
N ALA A 156 5.41 8.19 7.31
CA ALA A 156 6.08 8.00 6.04
C ALA A 156 6.89 6.70 6.07
N GLY A 157 6.85 5.96 4.96
CA GLY A 157 7.59 4.73 4.77
C GLY A 157 8.61 4.86 3.65
N PHE A 158 9.73 4.17 3.79
CA PHE A 158 10.77 4.00 2.78
C PHE A 158 11.07 2.53 2.62
N CYS A 159 10.94 2.03 1.41
CA CYS A 159 11.29 0.67 1.07
C CYS A 159 12.38 0.64 0.02
N VAL A 160 13.32 -0.29 0.17
CA VAL A 160 14.32 -0.61 -0.84
C VAL A 160 14.23 -2.08 -1.17
N GLY A 161 14.16 -2.39 -2.46
CA GLY A 161 14.14 -3.72 -3.00
C GLY A 161 15.20 -3.90 -4.07
N VAL A 162 15.27 -5.10 -4.64
CA VAL A 162 16.24 -5.47 -5.67
C VAL A 162 15.56 -6.30 -6.73
N VAL A 163 15.98 -6.11 -7.97
CA VAL A 163 15.58 -6.91 -9.13
C VAL A 163 16.80 -7.20 -9.99
N GLU A 164 16.84 -8.37 -10.65
CA GLU A 164 17.83 -8.62 -11.70
C GLU A 164 17.56 -7.71 -12.89
N LYS A 165 18.59 -7.07 -13.44
CA LYS A 165 18.45 -6.10 -14.52
C LYS A 165 17.66 -6.63 -15.73
N SER A 166 17.84 -7.91 -16.07
CA SER A 166 17.14 -8.57 -17.17
C SER A 166 15.68 -8.95 -16.85
N GLU A 167 15.25 -8.84 -15.58
CA GLU A 167 13.92 -9.21 -15.08
C GLU A 167 13.07 -8.00 -14.69
N ILE A 168 13.51 -6.78 -15.04
CA ILE A 168 12.74 -5.56 -14.76
C ILE A 168 11.45 -5.58 -15.57
N ILE A 169 10.32 -5.39 -14.88
CA ILE A 169 9.00 -5.24 -15.50
C ILE A 169 8.74 -3.74 -15.65
N ASP A 170 8.79 -3.24 -16.90
CA ASP A 170 8.64 -1.82 -17.23
C ASP A 170 7.51 -1.52 -18.23
N GLY A 171 6.74 -2.55 -18.62
CA GLY A 171 5.65 -2.43 -19.59
C GLY A 171 6.09 -2.46 -21.05
N SER A 172 7.39 -2.48 -21.35
CA SER A 172 7.90 -2.47 -22.74
C SER A 172 7.49 -3.70 -23.57
N GLN A 173 7.18 -4.80 -22.89
CA GLN A 173 6.76 -6.07 -23.51
C GLN A 173 5.25 -6.16 -23.78
N VAL A 174 4.46 -5.20 -23.30
CA VAL A 174 3.00 -5.20 -23.48
C VAL A 174 2.65 -5.08 -24.97
N LYS A 175 1.78 -5.98 -25.44
CA LYS A 175 1.36 -6.06 -26.83
C LYS A 175 -0.15 -6.28 -26.95
N VAL A 176 -0.68 -5.95 -28.12
CA VAL A 176 -2.08 -6.23 -28.48
C VAL A 176 -2.38 -7.72 -28.33
N GLY A 177 -3.46 -8.06 -27.66
CA GLY A 177 -3.89 -9.42 -27.37
C GLY A 177 -3.50 -9.94 -25.99
N ASP A 178 -2.64 -9.22 -25.25
CA ASP A 178 -2.37 -9.57 -23.86
C ASP A 178 -3.66 -9.53 -23.04
N ALA A 179 -3.82 -10.48 -22.14
CA ALA A 179 -4.89 -10.50 -21.18
C ALA A 179 -4.56 -9.60 -19.98
N LEU A 180 -5.58 -9.00 -19.41
CA LEU A 180 -5.50 -8.27 -18.15
C LEU A 180 -6.13 -9.11 -17.04
N ILE A 181 -5.34 -9.43 -16.00
CA ILE A 181 -5.80 -10.13 -14.80
C ILE A 181 -5.86 -9.14 -13.65
N ALA A 182 -7.03 -9.04 -13.02
CA ALA A 182 -7.21 -8.29 -11.78
C ALA A 182 -6.94 -9.15 -10.55
N LEU A 183 -6.33 -8.54 -9.53
CA LEU A 183 -6.24 -9.08 -8.18
C LEU A 183 -7.15 -8.24 -7.26
N GLY A 184 -7.99 -8.92 -6.49
CA GLY A 184 -8.97 -8.27 -5.63
C GLY A 184 -8.34 -7.47 -4.50
N SER A 185 -8.87 -6.29 -4.21
CA SER A 185 -8.51 -5.47 -3.06
C SER A 185 -9.21 -5.93 -1.78
N SER A 186 -8.70 -5.50 -0.64
CA SER A 186 -9.31 -5.70 0.69
C SER A 186 -10.38 -4.64 1.03
N GLY A 187 -10.45 -3.58 0.25
CA GLY A 187 -11.28 -2.40 0.43
C GLY A 187 -10.66 -1.20 -0.31
N PRO A 188 -10.89 0.04 0.15
CA PRO A 188 -10.33 1.23 -0.48
C PRO A 188 -8.80 1.34 -0.42
N HIS A 189 -8.13 0.44 0.29
CA HIS A 189 -6.70 0.49 0.59
C HIS A 189 -6.34 1.76 1.37
N SER A 190 -5.48 2.63 0.83
CA SER A 190 -5.09 3.88 1.48
C SER A 190 -5.41 5.11 0.60
N ASN A 191 -6.33 4.96 -0.37
CA ASN A 191 -6.63 6.01 -1.35
C ASN A 191 -8.07 6.50 -1.27
N GLY A 192 -8.29 7.76 -1.65
CA GLY A 192 -9.63 8.35 -1.70
C GLY A 192 -10.22 8.75 -0.35
N TYR A 193 -9.47 8.71 0.75
CA TYR A 193 -10.00 8.90 2.11
C TYR A 193 -10.50 10.32 2.39
N SER A 194 -10.02 11.33 1.69
CA SER A 194 -10.60 12.68 1.79
C SER A 194 -12.05 12.69 1.30
N LEU A 195 -12.35 11.98 0.19
CA LEU A 195 -13.71 11.82 -0.32
C LEU A 195 -14.53 10.89 0.59
N ILE A 196 -13.98 9.77 1.05
CA ILE A 196 -14.65 8.85 2.01
C ILE A 196 -15.12 9.60 3.24
N ARG A 197 -14.25 10.37 3.87
CA ARG A 197 -14.59 11.17 5.06
C ARG A 197 -15.67 12.20 4.76
N LYS A 198 -15.60 12.85 3.58
CA LYS A 198 -16.65 13.78 3.14
C LYS A 198 -17.99 13.09 2.94
N VAL A 199 -18.01 11.87 2.39
CA VAL A 199 -19.24 11.07 2.23
C VAL A 199 -19.83 10.69 3.60
N ILE A 200 -18.99 10.27 4.56
CA ILE A 200 -19.41 9.96 5.93
C ILE A 200 -20.07 11.20 6.57
N ASP A 201 -19.44 12.38 6.43
CA ASP A 201 -19.97 13.64 6.96
C ASP A 201 -21.35 13.98 6.34
N VAL A 202 -21.47 13.87 5.01
CA VAL A 202 -22.72 14.15 4.28
C VAL A 202 -23.82 13.15 4.64
N ALA A 203 -23.47 11.87 4.79
CA ALA A 203 -24.42 10.82 5.20
C ALA A 203 -24.85 10.97 6.67
N GLY A 204 -24.10 11.72 7.49
CA GLY A 204 -24.39 11.94 8.90
C GLY A 204 -24.37 10.67 9.75
N VAL A 205 -23.53 9.70 9.38
CA VAL A 205 -23.45 8.39 10.06
C VAL A 205 -22.19 8.27 10.91
N ASN A 206 -22.30 7.52 12.02
CA ASN A 206 -21.13 7.04 12.73
C ASN A 206 -20.64 5.74 12.09
N PRO A 207 -19.46 5.69 11.48
CA PRO A 207 -19.00 4.49 10.77
C PRO A 207 -18.75 3.29 11.69
N ALA A 208 -18.55 3.50 12.99
CA ALA A 208 -18.42 2.41 13.96
C ALA A 208 -19.76 1.71 14.24
N GLU A 209 -20.88 2.44 14.11
CA GLU A 209 -22.23 1.94 14.40
C GLU A 209 -22.98 1.50 13.13
N ALA A 210 -22.74 2.21 12.01
CA ALA A 210 -23.36 1.89 10.72
C ALA A 210 -22.96 0.49 10.26
N GLN A 211 -23.97 -0.33 9.90
CA GLN A 211 -23.76 -1.73 9.49
C GLN A 211 -23.83 -1.88 7.97
N LEU A 212 -22.91 -2.65 7.44
CA LEU A 212 -22.82 -2.99 6.03
C LEU A 212 -22.48 -4.49 5.89
N ASN A 213 -23.41 -5.29 5.37
CA ASN A 213 -23.25 -6.73 5.21
C ASN A 213 -22.79 -7.46 6.49
N GLY A 214 -23.35 -7.10 7.65
CA GLY A 214 -23.09 -7.75 8.94
C GLY A 214 -21.78 -7.34 9.63
N ARG A 215 -21.08 -6.32 9.11
CA ARG A 215 -19.89 -5.71 9.71
C ARG A 215 -20.08 -4.20 9.82
N SER A 216 -19.34 -3.53 10.70
CA SER A 216 -19.37 -2.08 10.74
C SER A 216 -18.81 -1.46 9.45
N LEU A 217 -19.31 -0.29 9.07
CA LEU A 217 -18.75 0.46 7.95
C LEU A 217 -17.27 0.76 8.21
N ALA A 218 -16.88 1.03 9.46
CA ALA A 218 -15.50 1.22 9.86
C ALA A 218 -14.62 -0.02 9.54
N ASP A 219 -15.12 -1.25 9.71
CA ASP A 219 -14.36 -2.45 9.38
C ASP A 219 -14.08 -2.60 7.89
N HIS A 220 -15.00 -2.15 7.05
CA HIS A 220 -14.79 -2.11 5.60
C HIS A 220 -13.82 -1.00 5.20
N LEU A 221 -13.93 0.16 5.81
CA LEU A 221 -13.10 1.32 5.46
C LEU A 221 -11.69 1.26 6.08
N LEU A 222 -11.51 0.63 7.24
CA LEU A 222 -10.19 0.47 7.87
C LEU A 222 -9.53 -0.88 7.58
N ALA A 223 -10.12 -1.69 6.68
CA ALA A 223 -9.43 -2.89 6.20
C ALA A 223 -8.03 -2.51 5.70
N PRO A 224 -6.96 -3.19 6.16
CA PRO A 224 -5.59 -2.85 5.76
C PRO A 224 -5.41 -3.08 4.26
N THR A 225 -4.59 -2.26 3.64
CA THR A 225 -4.17 -2.42 2.25
C THR A 225 -3.55 -3.79 2.05
N LYS A 226 -3.99 -4.49 1.02
CA LYS A 226 -3.50 -5.82 0.71
C LYS A 226 -2.07 -5.77 0.18
N ILE A 227 -1.21 -6.66 0.67
CA ILE A 227 0.17 -6.83 0.22
C ILE A 227 0.20 -7.98 -0.79
N TYR A 228 0.65 -7.70 -2.02
CA TYR A 228 0.68 -8.66 -3.13
C TYR A 228 2.07 -9.25 -3.40
N VAL A 229 3.08 -8.84 -2.63
CA VAL A 229 4.50 -9.15 -2.90
C VAL A 229 4.74 -10.64 -3.13
N LYS A 230 4.32 -11.50 -2.20
CA LYS A 230 4.60 -12.95 -2.29
C LYS A 230 3.92 -13.61 -3.47
N SER A 231 2.65 -13.26 -3.74
CA SER A 231 1.89 -13.79 -4.87
C SER A 231 2.44 -13.33 -6.22
N ILE A 232 2.82 -12.06 -6.33
CA ILE A 232 3.42 -11.51 -7.56
C ILE A 232 4.82 -12.09 -7.79
N LEU A 233 5.69 -12.13 -6.78
CA LEU A 233 7.02 -12.74 -6.92
C LEU A 233 6.94 -14.24 -7.26
N GLN A 234 5.91 -14.94 -6.81
CA GLN A 234 5.67 -16.31 -7.23
C GLN A 234 5.18 -16.40 -8.68
N LEU A 235 4.29 -15.49 -9.09
CA LEU A 235 3.76 -15.44 -10.45
C LEU A 235 4.86 -15.22 -11.49
N ILE A 236 5.69 -14.20 -11.32
CA ILE A 236 6.74 -13.82 -12.29
C ILE A 236 7.84 -14.87 -12.46
N LYS A 237 7.97 -15.83 -11.55
CA LYS A 237 8.89 -16.97 -11.72
C LYS A 237 8.42 -18.00 -12.74
N HIS A 238 7.13 -18.01 -13.08
CA HIS A 238 6.50 -19.06 -13.86
C HIS A 238 5.74 -18.56 -15.08
N VAL A 239 5.46 -17.25 -15.14
CA VAL A 239 4.66 -16.61 -16.18
C VAL A 239 5.42 -15.39 -16.69
N ASP A 240 5.39 -15.17 -18.00
CA ASP A 240 5.96 -13.98 -18.63
C ASP A 240 5.02 -12.80 -18.41
N VAL A 241 5.31 -11.98 -17.38
CA VAL A 241 4.50 -10.84 -17.00
C VAL A 241 5.03 -9.59 -17.69
N HIS A 242 4.19 -8.97 -18.54
CA HIS A 242 4.59 -7.83 -19.34
C HIS A 242 4.45 -6.49 -18.63
N ALA A 243 3.45 -6.34 -17.75
CA ALA A 243 3.25 -5.15 -16.93
C ALA A 243 2.43 -5.45 -15.69
N ILE A 244 2.61 -4.63 -14.66
CA ILE A 244 1.79 -4.67 -13.44
C ILE A 244 1.44 -3.23 -13.05
N ALA A 245 0.16 -2.96 -12.82
CA ALA A 245 -0.33 -1.67 -12.33
C ALA A 245 -0.90 -1.82 -10.91
N HIS A 246 -0.38 -1.06 -9.95
CA HIS A 246 -0.96 -0.93 -8.60
C HIS A 246 -2.02 0.17 -8.64
N LEU A 247 -3.28 -0.18 -8.33
CA LEU A 247 -4.39 0.78 -8.37
C LEU A 247 -4.46 1.59 -7.07
N THR A 248 -3.82 2.74 -7.10
CA THR A 248 -3.73 3.74 -6.02
C THR A 248 -4.52 5.01 -6.35
N GLY A 249 -4.11 6.18 -5.85
CA GLY A 249 -4.71 7.47 -6.20
C GLY A 249 -4.68 7.71 -7.72
N GLY A 250 -5.76 8.24 -8.28
CA GLY A 250 -5.95 8.34 -9.73
C GLY A 250 -6.66 7.13 -10.35
N GLY A 251 -6.85 6.04 -9.59
CA GLY A 251 -7.64 4.86 -9.95
C GLY A 251 -7.20 4.20 -11.25
N PHE A 252 -8.17 3.77 -12.05
CA PHE A 252 -7.91 3.08 -13.32
C PHE A 252 -7.31 4.02 -14.38
N TRP A 253 -7.79 5.26 -14.42
CA TRP A 253 -7.47 6.23 -15.48
C TRP A 253 -6.02 6.70 -15.44
N GLU A 254 -5.41 6.78 -14.26
CA GLU A 254 -4.05 7.31 -14.12
C GLU A 254 -2.99 6.22 -13.88
N ASN A 255 -3.35 5.09 -13.26
CA ASN A 255 -2.34 4.07 -12.93
C ASN A 255 -2.10 3.07 -14.07
N ILE A 256 -3.13 2.65 -14.81
CA ILE A 256 -2.94 1.70 -15.91
C ILE A 256 -2.06 2.29 -17.04
N PRO A 257 -2.26 3.54 -17.51
CA PRO A 257 -1.41 4.10 -18.56
C PRO A 257 0.07 4.19 -18.22
N ARG A 258 0.44 4.28 -16.92
CA ARG A 258 1.86 4.37 -16.51
C ARG A 258 2.71 3.18 -16.95
N VAL A 259 2.07 2.04 -17.17
CA VAL A 259 2.74 0.78 -17.49
C VAL A 259 2.42 0.29 -18.91
N LEU A 260 1.80 1.13 -19.74
CA LEU A 260 1.44 0.80 -21.12
C LEU A 260 2.27 1.58 -22.14
N PRO A 261 2.71 0.94 -23.25
CA PRO A 261 3.22 1.65 -24.40
C PRO A 261 2.16 2.59 -25.00
N ASN A 262 2.60 3.70 -25.60
CA ASN A 262 1.71 4.71 -26.22
C ASN A 262 0.86 4.20 -27.40
N SER A 263 1.13 2.99 -27.91
CA SER A 263 0.46 2.39 -29.08
C SER A 263 -0.74 1.51 -28.71
N VAL A 264 -0.97 1.30 -27.41
CA VAL A 264 -1.99 0.37 -26.93
C VAL A 264 -2.90 1.00 -25.89
N LYS A 265 -4.06 0.38 -25.68
CA LYS A 265 -5.02 0.72 -24.64
C LYS A 265 -5.49 -0.52 -23.89
N ALA A 266 -5.83 -0.35 -22.63
CA ALA A 266 -6.51 -1.35 -21.82
C ALA A 266 -8.03 -1.24 -22.03
N VAL A 267 -8.67 -2.35 -22.33
CA VAL A 267 -10.13 -2.44 -22.40
C VAL A 267 -10.61 -3.31 -21.25
N ILE A 268 -11.27 -2.69 -20.31
CA ILE A 268 -11.75 -3.29 -19.06
C ILE A 268 -13.23 -3.65 -19.20
N ASN A 269 -13.58 -4.88 -18.84
CA ASN A 269 -14.97 -5.34 -18.79
C ASN A 269 -15.54 -5.09 -17.39
N GLU A 270 -16.36 -4.07 -17.23
CA GLU A 270 -16.97 -3.71 -15.92
C GLU A 270 -17.91 -4.80 -15.38
N ASN A 271 -18.44 -5.68 -16.23
CA ASN A 271 -19.28 -6.79 -15.83
C ASN A 271 -18.51 -8.02 -15.35
N SER A 272 -17.17 -7.99 -15.37
CA SER A 272 -16.33 -9.12 -14.94
C SER A 272 -16.23 -9.27 -13.41
N TRP A 273 -16.64 -8.27 -12.64
CA TRP A 273 -16.68 -8.34 -11.17
C TRP A 273 -17.81 -7.49 -10.59
N GLN A 274 -18.09 -7.72 -9.33
CA GLN A 274 -18.99 -6.88 -8.54
C GLN A 274 -18.17 -6.06 -7.56
N TRP A 275 -18.48 -4.79 -7.42
CA TRP A 275 -17.84 -3.94 -6.43
C TRP A 275 -18.09 -4.48 -5.01
N PRO A 276 -17.07 -4.45 -4.12
CA PRO A 276 -17.31 -4.64 -2.70
C PRO A 276 -18.29 -3.59 -2.16
N ALA A 277 -19.19 -4.01 -1.27
CA ALA A 277 -20.31 -3.20 -0.77
C ALA A 277 -19.94 -1.80 -0.25
N ALA A 278 -18.70 -1.62 0.23
CA ALA A 278 -18.23 -0.31 0.67
C ALA A 278 -18.20 0.72 -0.47
N PHE A 279 -17.89 0.29 -1.71
CA PHE A 279 -17.88 1.19 -2.87
C PHE A 279 -19.28 1.54 -3.32
N ASP A 280 -20.22 0.58 -3.31
CA ASP A 280 -21.63 0.84 -3.59
C ASP A 280 -22.21 1.83 -2.57
N TRP A 281 -21.85 1.64 -1.29
CA TRP A 281 -22.26 2.54 -0.21
C TRP A 281 -21.72 3.96 -0.43
N LEU A 282 -20.43 4.09 -0.77
CA LEU A 282 -19.80 5.39 -1.04
C LEU A 282 -20.43 6.10 -2.24
N GLN A 283 -20.66 5.35 -3.33
CA GLN A 283 -21.30 5.89 -4.51
C GLN A 283 -22.70 6.44 -4.22
N GLN A 284 -23.53 5.65 -3.55
CA GLN A 284 -24.92 6.00 -3.24
C GLN A 284 -25.02 7.21 -2.29
N HIS A 285 -24.25 7.22 -1.19
CA HIS A 285 -24.33 8.28 -0.19
C HIS A 285 -23.59 9.55 -0.63
N GLY A 286 -22.57 9.42 -1.46
CA GLY A 286 -21.84 10.55 -2.03
C GLY A 286 -22.42 11.06 -3.35
N ASN A 287 -23.42 10.38 -3.94
CA ASN A 287 -23.91 10.63 -5.30
C ASN A 287 -22.75 10.78 -6.30
N ILE A 288 -21.78 9.84 -6.24
CA ILE A 288 -20.57 9.88 -7.02
C ILE A 288 -20.82 9.22 -8.38
N THR A 289 -20.38 9.85 -9.47
CA THR A 289 -20.51 9.26 -10.80
C THR A 289 -19.58 8.06 -11.00
N ASP A 290 -19.92 7.11 -11.87
CA ASP A 290 -19.08 5.93 -12.17
C ASP A 290 -17.66 6.33 -12.57
N HIS A 291 -17.55 7.36 -13.43
CA HIS A 291 -16.25 7.89 -13.84
C HIS A 291 -15.39 8.35 -12.66
N GLU A 292 -15.98 9.07 -11.69
CA GLU A 292 -15.26 9.55 -10.51
C GLU A 292 -14.97 8.42 -9.51
N MET A 293 -15.83 7.39 -9.44
CA MET A 293 -15.54 6.18 -8.69
C MET A 293 -14.27 5.49 -9.20
N TYR A 294 -14.16 5.26 -10.51
CA TYR A 294 -12.97 4.65 -11.14
C TYR A 294 -11.75 5.57 -11.14
N ARG A 295 -11.93 6.88 -10.97
CA ARG A 295 -10.84 7.85 -10.85
C ARG A 295 -10.28 7.93 -9.45
N THR A 296 -11.13 7.83 -8.43
CA THR A 296 -10.74 8.04 -7.03
C THR A 296 -10.39 6.73 -6.34
N PHE A 297 -11.08 5.65 -6.69
CA PHE A 297 -11.04 4.38 -5.98
C PHE A 297 -10.58 3.22 -6.86
N ASN A 298 -10.11 2.17 -6.20
CA ASN A 298 -9.78 0.90 -6.84
C ASN A 298 -11.01 0.03 -7.19
N CYS A 299 -12.19 0.38 -6.71
CA CYS A 299 -13.48 -0.31 -6.94
C CYS A 299 -13.41 -1.84 -6.77
N GLY A 300 -12.56 -2.33 -5.85
CA GLY A 300 -12.38 -3.74 -5.58
C GLY A 300 -11.22 -4.42 -6.33
N VAL A 301 -10.46 -3.68 -7.12
CA VAL A 301 -9.29 -4.13 -7.89
C VAL A 301 -8.04 -3.47 -7.34
N GLY A 302 -7.19 -4.19 -6.63
CA GLY A 302 -5.99 -3.61 -6.06
C GLY A 302 -4.79 -3.60 -7.01
N MET A 303 -4.73 -4.57 -7.93
CA MET A 303 -3.63 -4.71 -8.87
C MET A 303 -4.13 -5.29 -10.20
N ILE A 304 -3.52 -4.88 -11.30
CA ILE A 304 -3.78 -5.43 -12.65
C ILE A 304 -2.46 -5.91 -13.23
N VAL A 305 -2.48 -7.13 -13.78
CA VAL A 305 -1.32 -7.77 -14.41
C VAL A 305 -1.63 -7.98 -15.88
N ALA A 306 -0.74 -7.54 -16.78
CA ALA A 306 -0.79 -7.82 -18.21
C ALA A 306 0.15 -8.98 -18.56
N LEU A 307 -0.35 -9.98 -19.29
CA LEU A 307 0.42 -11.17 -19.66
C LEU A 307 -0.13 -11.82 -20.93
N PRO A 308 0.65 -12.70 -21.62
CA PRO A 308 0.18 -13.45 -22.77
C PRO A 308 -1.10 -14.23 -22.49
N ARG A 309 -2.01 -14.24 -23.46
CA ARG A 309 -3.31 -14.94 -23.32
C ARG A 309 -3.17 -16.45 -23.03
N GLU A 310 -2.13 -17.06 -23.57
CA GLU A 310 -1.81 -18.47 -23.34
C GLU A 310 -1.43 -18.79 -21.90
N ASP A 311 -0.98 -17.82 -21.13
CA ASP A 311 -0.54 -18.00 -19.74
C ASP A 311 -1.65 -17.74 -18.70
N VAL A 312 -2.85 -17.32 -19.13
CA VAL A 312 -3.97 -16.93 -18.27
C VAL A 312 -4.34 -18.04 -17.27
N GLU A 313 -4.53 -19.27 -17.76
CA GLU A 313 -4.93 -20.38 -16.88
C GLU A 313 -3.85 -20.69 -15.83
N THR A 314 -2.57 -20.68 -16.24
CA THR A 314 -1.44 -20.88 -15.34
C THR A 314 -1.38 -19.76 -14.29
N ALA A 315 -1.52 -18.51 -14.71
CA ALA A 315 -1.48 -17.35 -13.83
C ALA A 315 -2.63 -17.38 -12.81
N LEU A 316 -3.86 -17.63 -13.25
CA LEU A 316 -5.01 -17.74 -12.35
C LEU A 316 -4.84 -18.88 -11.35
N GLY A 317 -4.32 -20.04 -11.79
CA GLY A 317 -4.05 -21.17 -10.92
C GLY A 317 -3.01 -20.86 -9.84
N LEU A 318 -1.90 -20.20 -10.20
CA LEU A 318 -0.86 -19.79 -9.26
C LEU A 318 -1.37 -18.75 -8.25
N LEU A 319 -2.09 -17.72 -8.73
CA LEU A 319 -2.67 -16.69 -7.88
C LEU A 319 -3.70 -17.28 -6.90
N GLN A 320 -4.55 -18.21 -7.36
CA GLN A 320 -5.49 -18.89 -6.49
C GLN A 320 -4.80 -19.75 -5.42
N GLN A 321 -3.72 -20.45 -5.78
CA GLN A 321 -2.92 -21.21 -4.82
C GLN A 321 -2.25 -20.30 -3.77
N ALA A 322 -1.89 -19.08 -4.17
CA ALA A 322 -1.37 -18.05 -3.27
C ALA A 322 -2.46 -17.37 -2.40
N GLY A 323 -3.74 -17.75 -2.57
CA GLY A 323 -4.87 -17.20 -1.83
C GLY A 323 -5.41 -15.88 -2.39
N GLU A 324 -5.04 -15.53 -3.64
CA GLU A 324 -5.55 -14.35 -4.32
C GLU A 324 -6.95 -14.59 -4.90
N LYS A 325 -7.82 -13.58 -4.79
CA LYS A 325 -9.00 -13.50 -5.65
C LYS A 325 -8.55 -12.86 -6.96
N ALA A 326 -8.45 -13.62 -8.03
CA ALA A 326 -8.00 -13.13 -9.33
C ALA A 326 -8.96 -13.57 -10.44
N TRP A 327 -9.09 -12.72 -11.48
CA TRP A 327 -9.95 -12.98 -12.64
C TRP A 327 -9.47 -12.22 -13.86
N VAL A 328 -9.88 -12.63 -15.06
CA VAL A 328 -9.65 -11.84 -16.27
C VAL A 328 -10.58 -10.64 -16.26
N ILE A 329 -10.00 -9.43 -16.24
CA ILE A 329 -10.75 -8.17 -16.21
C ILE A 329 -10.87 -7.52 -17.59
N GLY A 330 -10.02 -7.89 -18.53
CA GLY A 330 -10.00 -7.28 -19.84
C GLY A 330 -8.85 -7.74 -20.72
N GLU A 331 -8.51 -6.93 -21.67
CA GLU A 331 -7.42 -7.20 -22.63
C GLU A 331 -6.76 -5.92 -23.15
N ILE A 332 -5.59 -6.07 -23.72
CA ILE A 332 -4.86 -5.00 -24.41
C ILE A 332 -5.27 -4.96 -25.89
N GLN A 333 -5.70 -3.80 -26.36
CA GLN A 333 -6.06 -3.52 -27.74
C GLN A 333 -5.18 -2.42 -28.35
N HIS A 334 -5.21 -2.31 -29.68
CA HIS A 334 -4.54 -1.22 -30.39
C HIS A 334 -5.20 0.11 -30.05
N LEU A 335 -4.40 1.14 -29.75
CA LEU A 335 -4.87 2.52 -29.58
C LEU A 335 -5.02 3.14 -30.98
N ALA A 336 -6.25 3.37 -31.43
CA ALA A 336 -6.51 4.02 -32.71
C ALA A 336 -6.19 5.52 -32.64
N GLN A 337 -5.97 6.15 -33.81
CA GLN A 337 -5.62 7.59 -33.87
C GLN A 337 -6.71 8.50 -33.28
N ASP A 338 -7.97 8.07 -33.30
CA ASP A 338 -9.11 8.83 -32.77
C ASP A 338 -9.40 8.53 -31.29
N ASP A 339 -8.72 7.55 -30.70
CA ASP A 339 -8.85 7.24 -29.26
C ASP A 339 -8.21 8.35 -28.43
N LYS A 340 -8.93 8.84 -27.45
CA LYS A 340 -8.47 9.92 -26.57
C LYS A 340 -7.80 9.42 -25.28
N GLU A 341 -8.07 8.16 -24.93
CA GLU A 341 -7.67 7.59 -23.63
C GLU A 341 -7.10 6.18 -23.82
N GLN A 342 -6.09 5.86 -23.02
CA GLN A 342 -5.47 4.52 -23.00
C GLN A 342 -6.23 3.52 -22.12
N VAL A 343 -7.31 3.93 -21.48
CA VAL A 343 -8.18 3.04 -20.70
C VAL A 343 -9.62 3.22 -21.19
N VAL A 344 -10.30 2.10 -21.41
CA VAL A 344 -11.72 2.06 -21.77
C VAL A 344 -12.40 1.07 -20.82
N ILE A 345 -13.41 1.51 -20.08
CA ILE A 345 -14.25 0.66 -19.23
C ILE A 345 -15.62 0.52 -19.87
N ARG A 346 -16.08 -0.72 -20.09
CA ARG A 346 -17.36 -1.02 -20.77
C ARG A 346 -17.94 -2.39 -20.39
#